data_a10b519115f50f4779ad85ff90750a84
#
_entry.id   a10b519115f50f4779ad85ff90750a84
#
_cell.length_a   1.000
_cell.length_b   1.000
_cell.length_c   1.000
_cell.angle_alpha   90.00
_cell.angle_beta   90.00
_cell.angle_gamma   90.00
#
_symmetry.space_group_name_H-M   'P 1'
#
loop_
_entity.id
_entity.type
_entity.pdbx_description
1 polymer ?
#
loop_
_entity_poly.entity_id
_entity_poly.type
_entity_poly.pdbx_seq_one_letter_code
_entity_poly.pdbx_strand_id
1 'polypeptide(L)'
;PWESPSGCHKTLAGRISYRDEQGERHFHNMLRETIFAATEHIRRELGAEDWCVSVFEDNAGVVRFDEQVNVVFKVETHNHPSALEPYGGANTGIGGVIRDPLGTGLGARPVCNTDVFCFAPPDTPLEQLPPGVLHPRRVMRGVVAGVRDYGNRMGIPTVNGAIYFDPRYLGNPLVYCGTVGMLPRDKSRKNPQAGDYIVAIGGRTGRDGIHGATFSSAELTSESETISGGAVQIGNAITEKMLLDVVLVARDQGLYNAITDCGAGGFSSAVGEMGEHIGAEVS
;
A
#
# COMPACT_ATOMS: atom_id res chain seq x y z
N PRO A 1 -10.70 8.00 -3.56
CA PRO A 1 -9.53 7.64 -2.72
C PRO A 1 -9.21 8.72 -1.68
N TRP A 2 -9.46 10.00 -1.98
CA TRP A 2 -9.14 11.17 -1.13
C TRP A 2 -10.08 11.37 0.05
N GLU A 3 -11.20 10.67 0.07
CA GLU A 3 -12.23 10.73 1.11
C GLU A 3 -12.21 9.51 2.04
N SER A 4 -11.14 8.72 1.98
CA SER A 4 -10.99 7.54 2.83
C SER A 4 -11.28 7.88 4.29
N PRO A 5 -12.09 7.08 4.99
CA PRO A 5 -12.40 7.29 6.40
C PRO A 5 -11.25 6.96 7.35
N SER A 6 -10.08 6.57 6.85
CA SER A 6 -8.90 6.29 7.67
C SER A 6 -8.38 7.54 8.37
N GLY A 7 -7.93 7.40 9.62
CA GLY A 7 -7.58 8.52 10.49
C GLY A 7 -6.46 9.42 9.94
N CYS A 8 -5.42 8.85 9.32
CA CYS A 8 -4.31 9.60 8.73
C CYS A 8 -4.76 10.46 7.54
N HIS A 9 -5.60 9.93 6.65
CA HIS A 9 -6.14 10.67 5.52
C HIS A 9 -7.09 11.78 5.97
N LYS A 10 -7.88 11.58 7.02
CA LYS A 10 -8.74 12.63 7.60
C LYS A 10 -7.94 13.83 8.08
N THR A 11 -6.79 13.61 8.73
CA THR A 11 -5.93 14.69 9.21
C THR A 11 -5.39 15.54 8.05
N LEU A 12 -4.89 14.90 6.99
CA LEU A 12 -4.32 15.60 5.84
C LEU A 12 -5.39 16.18 4.90
N ALA A 13 -6.57 15.57 4.83
CA ALA A 13 -7.70 16.06 4.04
C ALA A 13 -8.57 17.08 4.83
N GLY A 14 -8.26 17.32 6.10
CA GLY A 14 -8.98 18.27 6.96
C GLY A 14 -8.77 19.72 6.58
N ARG A 15 -9.60 20.61 7.13
CA ARG A 15 -9.41 22.05 7.06
C ARG A 15 -8.29 22.45 8.00
N ILE A 16 -7.30 23.16 7.49
CA ILE A 16 -6.10 23.57 8.23
C ILE A 16 -5.87 25.05 8.05
N SER A 17 -5.63 25.75 9.16
CA SER A 17 -5.12 27.10 9.17
C SER A 17 -3.62 27.05 9.46
N TYR A 18 -2.83 27.54 8.55
CA TYR A 18 -1.38 27.61 8.67
C TYR A 18 -0.94 29.05 8.77
N ARG A 19 -0.13 29.38 9.77
CA ARG A 19 0.39 30.72 10.01
C ARG A 19 1.91 30.71 10.02
N ASP A 20 2.51 31.59 9.24
CA ASP A 20 3.95 31.84 9.20
C ASP A 20 4.26 33.33 9.18
N GLU A 21 5.51 33.70 8.93
CA GLU A 21 5.96 35.12 8.83
C GLU A 21 5.34 35.85 7.65
N GLN A 22 4.83 35.13 6.64
CA GLN A 22 4.19 35.68 5.44
C GLN A 22 2.68 35.90 5.65
N GLY A 23 2.10 35.41 6.75
CA GLY A 23 0.70 35.58 7.08
C GLY A 23 -0.02 34.26 7.40
N GLU A 24 -1.34 34.30 7.26
CA GLU A 24 -2.20 33.14 7.52
C GLU A 24 -2.80 32.61 6.21
N ARG A 25 -2.71 31.29 6.03
CA ARG A 25 -3.27 30.54 4.90
C ARG A 25 -4.25 29.50 5.39
N HIS A 26 -5.38 29.38 4.71
CA HIS A 26 -6.41 28.39 5.03
C HIS A 26 -6.50 27.36 3.91
N PHE A 27 -6.42 26.10 4.28
CA PHE A 27 -6.60 24.96 3.37
C PHE A 27 -7.91 24.24 3.72
N HIS A 28 -8.72 23.97 2.72
CA HIS A 28 -9.92 23.14 2.86
C HIS A 28 -9.60 21.65 2.78
N ASN A 29 -8.57 21.30 2.01
CA ASN A 29 -7.98 19.98 1.93
C ASN A 29 -6.47 20.16 1.72
N MET A 30 -5.70 20.04 2.80
CA MET A 30 -4.26 20.29 2.76
C MET A 30 -3.55 19.40 1.73
N LEU A 31 -3.88 18.11 1.66
CA LEU A 31 -3.23 17.19 0.73
C LEU A 31 -3.46 17.61 -0.73
N ARG A 32 -4.70 17.92 -1.08
CA ARG A 32 -5.08 18.32 -2.43
C ARG A 32 -4.52 19.68 -2.83
N GLU A 33 -4.56 20.64 -1.90
CA GLU A 33 -4.14 22.03 -2.17
C GLU A 33 -2.63 22.25 -2.03
N THR A 34 -1.87 21.26 -1.54
CA THR A 34 -0.40 21.34 -1.44
C THR A 34 0.29 20.29 -2.31
N ILE A 35 0.34 19.03 -1.89
CA ILE A 35 1.12 18.00 -2.58
C ILE A 35 0.55 17.73 -3.99
N PHE A 36 -0.77 17.52 -4.10
CA PHE A 36 -1.40 17.32 -5.40
C PHE A 36 -1.25 18.55 -6.30
N ALA A 37 -1.57 19.73 -5.79
CA ALA A 37 -1.45 20.97 -6.54
C ALA A 37 -0.01 21.25 -6.98
N ALA A 38 0.99 20.96 -6.14
CA ALA A 38 2.41 21.09 -6.50
C ALA A 38 2.78 20.13 -7.64
N THR A 39 2.33 18.88 -7.57
CA THR A 39 2.55 17.89 -8.63
C THR A 39 1.95 18.36 -9.95
N GLU A 40 0.70 18.80 -9.96
CA GLU A 40 0.05 19.32 -11.16
C GLU A 40 0.71 20.58 -11.71
N HIS A 41 1.26 21.43 -10.83
CA HIS A 41 2.02 22.60 -11.25
C HIS A 41 3.30 22.21 -11.98
N ILE A 42 4.10 21.30 -11.38
CA ILE A 42 5.35 20.82 -11.98
C ILE A 42 5.08 20.11 -13.31
N ARG A 43 4.06 19.28 -13.40
CA ARG A 43 3.67 18.62 -14.65
C ARG A 43 3.34 19.60 -15.76
N ARG A 44 2.63 20.69 -15.44
CA ARG A 44 2.32 21.75 -16.41
C ARG A 44 3.57 22.51 -16.85
N GLU A 45 4.54 22.74 -15.95
CA GLU A 45 5.81 23.38 -16.30
C GLU A 45 6.66 22.50 -17.20
N LEU A 46 6.70 21.19 -16.96
CA LEU A 46 7.43 20.20 -17.78
C LEU A 46 6.79 20.06 -19.17
N GLY A 47 5.48 20.22 -19.29
CA GLY A 47 4.78 20.13 -20.57
C GLY A 47 5.10 18.84 -21.34
N ALA A 48 5.74 18.98 -22.50
CA ALA A 48 6.09 17.80 -23.33
C ALA A 48 7.19 16.91 -22.71
N GLU A 49 7.94 17.42 -21.76
CA GLU A 49 8.98 16.67 -21.03
C GLU A 49 8.41 15.95 -19.79
N ASP A 50 7.11 16.08 -19.50
CA ASP A 50 6.48 15.39 -18.38
C ASP A 50 6.60 13.87 -18.54
N TRP A 51 7.32 13.24 -17.63
CA TRP A 51 7.49 11.80 -17.55
C TRP A 51 6.50 11.10 -16.64
N CYS A 52 5.64 11.84 -15.94
CA CYS A 52 4.58 11.28 -15.11
C CYS A 52 3.43 10.82 -16.00
N VAL A 53 3.09 9.53 -15.91
CA VAL A 53 1.97 8.92 -16.65
C VAL A 53 0.69 8.98 -15.84
N SER A 54 0.74 8.55 -14.58
CA SER A 54 -0.40 8.55 -13.65
C SER A 54 0.10 8.65 -12.22
N VAL A 55 -0.53 9.52 -11.43
CA VAL A 55 -0.33 9.63 -9.98
C VAL A 55 -1.63 10.05 -9.32
N PHE A 56 -1.90 9.53 -8.15
CA PHE A 56 -3.11 9.77 -7.35
C PHE A 56 -4.41 9.19 -7.95
N GLU A 57 -4.35 8.37 -8.97
CA GLU A 57 -5.51 7.86 -9.71
C GLU A 57 -5.63 6.33 -9.68
N ASP A 58 -4.53 5.62 -9.53
CA ASP A 58 -4.48 4.16 -9.59
C ASP A 58 -3.80 3.61 -8.32
N ASN A 59 -3.70 2.30 -8.19
CA ASN A 59 -3.10 1.62 -7.03
C ASN A 59 -1.65 2.04 -6.78
N ALA A 60 -0.92 2.45 -7.83
CA ALA A 60 0.47 2.90 -7.74
C ALA A 60 0.76 4.06 -8.70
N GLY A 61 1.82 4.82 -8.43
CA GLY A 61 2.33 5.83 -9.35
C GLY A 61 2.99 5.19 -10.58
N VAL A 62 2.78 5.79 -11.74
CA VAL A 62 3.30 5.32 -13.02
C VAL A 62 4.11 6.43 -13.69
N VAL A 63 5.35 6.12 -14.03
CA VAL A 63 6.26 7.05 -14.71
C VAL A 63 6.83 6.42 -15.98
N ARG A 64 7.08 7.25 -16.98
CA ARG A 64 7.72 6.83 -18.23
C ARG A 64 9.17 6.43 -17.95
N PHE A 65 9.59 5.29 -18.49
CA PHE A 65 10.99 4.84 -18.40
C PHE A 65 11.68 4.88 -19.77
N ASP A 66 11.11 4.18 -20.74
CA ASP A 66 11.59 4.19 -22.13
C ASP A 66 10.43 4.16 -23.13
N GLU A 67 10.70 3.87 -24.40
CA GLU A 67 9.66 3.85 -25.45
C GLU A 67 8.69 2.66 -25.35
N GLN A 68 9.00 1.64 -24.57
CA GLN A 68 8.21 0.40 -24.47
C GLN A 68 7.59 0.21 -23.08
N VAL A 69 8.24 0.71 -22.03
CA VAL A 69 7.94 0.38 -20.64
C VAL A 69 7.79 1.63 -19.79
N ASN A 70 6.82 1.57 -18.90
CA ASN A 70 6.69 2.46 -17.75
C ASN A 70 7.16 1.73 -16.49
N VAL A 71 7.68 2.50 -15.53
CA VAL A 71 7.95 2.04 -14.17
C VAL A 71 6.76 2.38 -13.28
N VAL A 72 6.37 1.41 -12.48
CA VAL A 72 5.33 1.54 -11.47
C VAL A 72 6.00 1.47 -10.11
N PHE A 73 5.60 2.34 -9.18
CA PHE A 73 6.13 2.35 -7.83
C PHE A 73 5.02 2.55 -6.79
N LYS A 74 4.94 1.61 -5.86
CA LYS A 74 4.06 1.66 -4.70
C LYS A 74 4.88 1.57 -3.43
N VAL A 75 4.48 2.36 -2.45
CA VAL A 75 5.01 2.30 -1.09
C VAL A 75 3.87 2.41 -0.09
N GLU A 76 3.95 1.65 0.99
CA GLU A 76 2.94 1.68 2.04
C GLU A 76 3.53 1.26 3.38
N THR A 77 2.93 1.75 4.47
CA THR A 77 3.29 1.39 5.84
C THR A 77 2.33 0.36 6.41
N HIS A 78 2.88 -0.58 7.19
CA HIS A 78 2.09 -1.60 7.89
C HIS A 78 2.49 -1.67 9.36
N ASN A 79 2.40 -0.53 10.06
CA ASN A 79 2.99 -0.29 11.39
C ASN A 79 2.26 -1.03 12.50
N HIS A 80 0.96 -0.74 12.71
CA HIS A 80 0.18 -1.31 13.80
C HIS A 80 0.08 -2.83 13.75
N PRO A 81 -0.22 -3.46 12.59
CA PRO A 81 -0.18 -4.92 12.50
C PRO A 81 1.18 -5.51 12.86
N SER A 82 2.26 -4.85 12.46
CA SER A 82 3.64 -5.28 12.77
C SER A 82 4.02 -5.03 14.24
N ALA A 83 3.39 -4.08 14.92
CA ALA A 83 3.58 -3.88 16.35
C ALA A 83 2.99 -5.02 17.18
N LEU A 84 1.87 -5.61 16.75
CA LEU A 84 1.12 -6.65 17.45
C LEU A 84 1.59 -8.05 17.06
N GLU A 85 1.69 -8.32 15.78
CA GLU A 85 2.18 -9.59 15.21
C GLU A 85 3.23 -9.28 14.14
N PRO A 86 4.51 -9.14 14.53
CA PRO A 86 5.55 -8.61 13.65
C PRO A 86 5.76 -9.41 12.36
N TYR A 87 5.70 -10.73 12.42
CA TYR A 87 5.88 -11.59 11.25
C TYR A 87 4.69 -11.47 10.27
N GLY A 88 3.47 -11.69 10.76
CA GLY A 88 2.26 -11.62 9.94
C GLY A 88 1.95 -10.21 9.45
N GLY A 89 2.14 -9.21 10.31
CA GLY A 89 1.96 -7.81 9.96
C GLY A 89 2.89 -7.36 8.82
N ALA A 90 4.18 -7.67 8.92
CA ALA A 90 5.14 -7.35 7.86
C ALA A 90 4.94 -8.20 6.60
N ASN A 91 4.53 -9.46 6.76
CA ASN A 91 4.19 -10.36 5.66
C ASN A 91 3.03 -9.79 4.81
N THR A 92 1.97 -9.34 5.47
CA THR A 92 0.83 -8.67 4.81
C THR A 92 1.24 -7.34 4.17
N GLY A 93 2.10 -6.58 4.85
CA GLY A 93 2.59 -5.30 4.33
C GLY A 93 3.34 -5.44 3.01
N ILE A 94 4.30 -6.35 2.94
CA ILE A 94 5.05 -6.58 1.69
C ILE A 94 4.16 -7.22 0.61
N GLY A 95 3.24 -8.12 0.98
CA GLY A 95 2.28 -8.69 0.05
C GLY A 95 1.36 -7.64 -0.58
N GLY A 96 0.88 -6.68 0.22
CA GLY A 96 0.07 -5.57 -0.26
C GLY A 96 0.80 -4.74 -1.32
N VAL A 97 2.01 -4.26 -1.02
CA VAL A 97 2.75 -3.42 -1.97
C VAL A 97 3.24 -4.16 -3.22
N ILE A 98 3.29 -5.48 -3.22
CA ILE A 98 3.52 -6.30 -4.42
C ILE A 98 2.25 -6.38 -5.26
N ARG A 99 1.11 -6.51 -4.61
CA ARG A 99 -0.21 -6.64 -5.25
C ARG A 99 -0.66 -5.34 -5.93
N ASP A 100 -0.35 -4.18 -5.35
CA ASP A 100 -0.72 -2.88 -5.92
C ASP A 100 -0.17 -2.64 -7.34
N PRO A 101 1.14 -2.85 -7.65
CA PRO A 101 1.62 -2.81 -9.02
C PRO A 101 0.92 -3.81 -9.94
N LEU A 102 0.61 -5.02 -9.44
CA LEU A 102 -0.13 -6.00 -10.20
C LEU A 102 -1.56 -5.55 -10.52
N GLY A 103 -2.17 -4.75 -9.66
CA GLY A 103 -3.48 -4.11 -9.86
C GLY A 103 -3.41 -2.76 -10.59
N THR A 104 -2.23 -2.27 -10.99
CA THR A 104 -2.06 -0.97 -11.65
C THR A 104 -2.11 -1.10 -13.17
N GLY A 105 -2.87 -0.22 -13.82
CA GLY A 105 -3.16 -0.33 -15.25
C GLY A 105 -3.82 -1.67 -15.55
N LEU A 106 -3.29 -2.41 -16.50
CA LEU A 106 -3.67 -3.80 -16.78
C LEU A 106 -2.67 -4.81 -16.17
N GLY A 107 -1.96 -4.42 -15.13
CA GLY A 107 -1.04 -5.30 -14.39
C GLY A 107 0.43 -5.05 -14.69
N ALA A 108 1.15 -4.40 -13.78
CA ALA A 108 2.61 -4.32 -13.85
C ALA A 108 3.24 -5.60 -13.30
N ARG A 109 4.38 -5.98 -13.85
CA ARG A 109 5.21 -7.07 -13.31
C ARG A 109 6.07 -6.53 -12.19
N PRO A 110 5.86 -6.92 -10.92
CA PRO A 110 6.78 -6.57 -9.83
C PRO A 110 8.18 -7.15 -10.09
N VAL A 111 9.22 -6.35 -9.86
CA VAL A 111 10.60 -6.75 -10.17
C VAL A 111 11.54 -6.67 -8.98
N CYS A 112 11.35 -5.71 -8.09
CA CYS A 112 12.14 -5.59 -6.86
C CYS A 112 11.41 -4.78 -5.79
N ASN A 113 11.86 -4.98 -4.55
CA ASN A 113 11.37 -4.25 -3.38
C ASN A 113 12.43 -3.29 -2.84
N THR A 114 11.96 -2.30 -2.09
CA THR A 114 12.74 -1.40 -1.24
C THR A 114 12.03 -1.25 0.09
N ASP A 115 12.76 -1.38 1.21
CA ASP A 115 12.11 -1.43 2.51
C ASP A 115 12.83 -0.51 3.50
N VAL A 116 12.06 0.26 4.29
CA VAL A 116 12.59 1.10 5.37
C VAL A 116 11.91 0.74 6.67
N PHE A 117 12.72 0.40 7.67
CA PHE A 117 12.21 0.06 8.99
C PHE A 117 12.79 0.99 10.05
N CYS A 118 11.94 1.43 10.97
CA CYS A 118 12.37 2.16 12.15
C CYS A 118 11.86 1.44 13.40
N PHE A 119 12.77 1.14 14.31
CA PHE A 119 12.49 0.45 15.55
C PHE A 119 13.05 1.23 16.75
N ALA A 120 12.53 0.97 17.95
CA ALA A 120 13.26 1.33 19.15
C ALA A 120 14.55 0.50 19.25
N PRO A 121 15.58 0.98 19.98
CA PRO A 121 16.85 0.27 20.11
C PRO A 121 16.66 -1.19 20.54
N PRO A 122 17.32 -2.16 19.89
CA PRO A 122 17.14 -3.59 20.17
C PRO A 122 17.72 -4.04 21.52
N ASP A 123 18.43 -3.18 22.20
CA ASP A 123 18.98 -3.35 23.54
C ASP A 123 18.18 -2.61 24.63
N THR A 124 16.99 -2.10 24.30
CA THR A 124 16.08 -1.49 25.28
C THR A 124 15.86 -2.43 26.48
N PRO A 125 16.10 -1.99 27.73
CA PRO A 125 15.89 -2.81 28.91
C PRO A 125 14.43 -3.22 29.09
N LEU A 126 14.18 -4.45 29.57
CA LEU A 126 12.83 -4.99 29.76
C LEU A 126 11.96 -4.13 30.70
N GLU A 127 12.58 -3.56 31.74
CA GLU A 127 11.94 -2.70 32.73
C GLU A 127 11.48 -1.33 32.17
N GLN A 128 11.94 -0.97 30.98
CA GLN A 128 11.49 0.24 30.28
C GLN A 128 10.33 -0.02 29.34
N LEU A 129 9.91 -1.27 29.18
CA LEU A 129 8.81 -1.61 28.29
C LEU A 129 7.46 -1.30 28.96
N PRO A 130 6.60 -0.52 28.32
CA PRO A 130 5.20 -0.40 28.76
C PRO A 130 4.48 -1.75 28.73
N PRO A 131 3.46 -1.96 29.59
CA PRO A 131 2.65 -3.17 29.54
C PRO A 131 2.06 -3.40 28.14
N GLY A 132 2.09 -4.65 27.66
CA GLY A 132 1.55 -5.05 26.35
C GLY A 132 2.44 -4.69 25.15
N VAL A 133 3.58 -4.03 25.34
CA VAL A 133 4.50 -3.69 24.26
C VAL A 133 5.53 -4.80 24.06
N LEU A 134 5.64 -5.27 22.81
CA LEU A 134 6.65 -6.26 22.43
C LEU A 134 8.06 -5.66 22.48
N HIS A 135 9.03 -6.47 22.91
CA HIS A 135 10.43 -6.05 22.92
C HIS A 135 10.94 -5.70 21.50
N PRO A 136 11.61 -4.55 21.29
CA PRO A 136 12.04 -4.07 19.97
C PRO A 136 12.84 -5.10 19.16
N ARG A 137 13.71 -5.89 19.82
CA ARG A 137 14.44 -6.98 19.17
C ARG A 137 13.52 -8.07 18.60
N ARG A 138 12.43 -8.39 19.31
CA ARG A 138 11.41 -9.35 18.82
C ARG A 138 10.68 -8.78 17.62
N VAL A 139 10.27 -7.52 17.70
CA VAL A 139 9.59 -6.83 16.61
C VAL A 139 10.48 -6.79 15.37
N MET A 140 11.71 -6.31 15.48
CA MET A 140 12.67 -6.25 14.38
C MET A 140 12.88 -7.62 13.71
N ARG A 141 13.13 -8.67 14.51
CA ARG A 141 13.34 -10.02 13.99
C ARG A 141 12.10 -10.55 13.24
N GLY A 142 10.93 -10.32 13.78
CA GLY A 142 9.66 -10.73 13.15
C GLY A 142 9.41 -10.01 11.84
N VAL A 143 9.58 -8.69 11.81
CA VAL A 143 9.42 -7.87 10.60
C VAL A 143 10.38 -8.31 9.50
N VAL A 144 11.67 -8.42 9.81
CA VAL A 144 12.68 -8.85 8.83
C VAL A 144 12.37 -10.25 8.30
N ALA A 145 11.96 -11.17 9.16
CA ALA A 145 11.58 -12.53 8.74
C ALA A 145 10.33 -12.52 7.86
N GLY A 146 9.32 -11.74 8.20
CA GLY A 146 8.07 -11.62 7.43
C GLY A 146 8.32 -11.12 6.00
N VAL A 147 9.06 -10.01 5.87
CA VAL A 147 9.42 -9.45 4.56
C VAL A 147 10.27 -10.41 3.75
N ARG A 148 11.32 -10.97 4.36
CA ARG A 148 12.18 -11.96 3.71
C ARG A 148 11.42 -13.16 3.17
N ASP A 149 10.58 -13.76 3.99
CA ASP A 149 9.92 -15.02 3.64
C ASP A 149 8.85 -14.80 2.56
N TYR A 150 8.18 -13.66 2.57
CA TYR A 150 7.23 -13.32 1.51
C TYR A 150 7.95 -13.02 0.20
N GLY A 151 8.93 -12.14 0.22
CA GLY A 151 9.71 -11.78 -0.97
C GLY A 151 10.38 -12.99 -1.62
N ASN A 152 10.96 -13.90 -0.80
CA ASN A 152 11.57 -15.12 -1.30
C ASN A 152 10.56 -16.06 -1.98
N ARG A 153 9.35 -16.19 -1.43
CA ARG A 153 8.30 -17.03 -2.04
C ARG A 153 7.73 -16.42 -3.32
N MET A 154 7.71 -15.09 -3.39
CA MET A 154 7.33 -14.38 -4.62
C MET A 154 8.44 -14.37 -5.68
N GLY A 155 9.69 -14.60 -5.28
CA GLY A 155 10.86 -14.46 -6.14
C GLY A 155 11.22 -12.99 -6.45
N ILE A 156 10.85 -12.07 -5.55
CA ILE A 156 11.07 -10.63 -5.69
C ILE A 156 12.10 -10.18 -4.64
N PRO A 157 13.31 -9.74 -5.05
CA PRO A 157 14.35 -9.35 -4.11
C PRO A 157 14.12 -7.95 -3.54
N THR A 158 14.45 -7.72 -2.27
CA THR A 158 14.69 -6.38 -1.74
C THR A 158 16.10 -5.93 -2.16
N VAL A 159 16.18 -4.88 -2.97
CA VAL A 159 17.45 -4.42 -3.56
C VAL A 159 18.13 -3.32 -2.78
N ASN A 160 17.35 -2.54 -2.00
CA ASN A 160 17.87 -1.52 -1.09
C ASN A 160 16.89 -1.27 0.04
N GLY A 161 17.32 -0.44 0.99
CA GLY A 161 16.51 0.00 2.11
C GLY A 161 17.35 0.55 3.23
N ALA A 162 16.73 0.73 4.39
CA ALA A 162 17.40 1.23 5.58
C ALA A 162 16.73 0.71 6.85
N ILE A 163 17.51 0.62 7.93
CA ILE A 163 17.02 0.38 9.28
C ILE A 163 17.53 1.49 10.19
N TYR A 164 16.60 2.16 10.87
CA TYR A 164 16.90 3.21 11.84
C TYR A 164 16.41 2.83 13.23
N PHE A 165 17.11 3.34 14.25
CA PHE A 165 16.76 3.13 15.64
C PHE A 165 16.54 4.46 16.35
N ASP A 166 15.36 4.60 16.97
CA ASP A 166 15.00 5.76 17.79
C ASP A 166 14.01 5.32 18.87
N PRO A 167 14.19 5.73 20.15
CA PRO A 167 13.28 5.34 21.24
C PRO A 167 11.80 5.66 21.00
N ARG A 168 11.50 6.65 20.18
CA ARG A 168 10.13 7.05 19.83
C ARG A 168 9.35 5.98 19.06
N TYR A 169 10.02 5.00 18.47
CA TYR A 169 9.38 3.87 17.81
C TYR A 169 9.03 2.70 18.76
N LEU A 170 9.18 2.90 20.07
CA LEU A 170 8.75 1.90 21.04
C LEU A 170 7.23 1.73 20.99
N GLY A 171 6.77 0.50 20.77
CA GLY A 171 5.34 0.16 20.66
C GLY A 171 4.68 0.48 19.30
N ASN A 172 5.27 1.34 18.49
CA ASN A 172 4.77 1.65 17.15
C ASN A 172 5.93 1.79 16.14
N PRO A 173 6.45 0.68 15.62
CA PRO A 173 7.53 0.70 14.63
C PRO A 173 7.05 1.32 13.32
N LEU A 174 7.97 1.86 12.53
CA LEU A 174 7.71 2.10 11.12
C LEU A 174 8.11 0.85 10.34
N VAL A 175 7.16 0.28 9.64
CA VAL A 175 7.39 -0.81 8.68
C VAL A 175 6.91 -0.33 7.33
N TYR A 176 7.84 0.12 6.52
CA TYR A 176 7.60 0.75 5.24
C TYR A 176 8.16 -0.16 4.16
N CYS A 177 7.26 -0.70 3.34
CA CYS A 177 7.61 -1.55 2.22
C CYS A 177 7.29 -0.84 0.90
N GLY A 178 8.09 -1.11 -0.11
CA GLY A 178 7.89 -0.60 -1.46
C GLY A 178 8.17 -1.64 -2.51
N THR A 179 7.49 -1.52 -3.64
CA THR A 179 7.69 -2.40 -4.79
C THR A 179 7.77 -1.59 -6.07
N VAL A 180 8.77 -1.91 -6.88
CA VAL A 180 8.91 -1.42 -8.24
C VAL A 180 8.40 -2.47 -9.21
N GLY A 181 7.58 -2.06 -10.16
CA GLY A 181 7.07 -2.89 -11.23
C GLY A 181 7.35 -2.32 -12.61
N MET A 182 7.29 -3.16 -13.62
CA MET A 182 7.41 -2.78 -15.03
C MET A 182 6.06 -3.01 -15.73
N LEU A 183 5.58 -1.99 -16.44
CA LEU A 183 4.28 -1.99 -17.11
C LEU A 183 4.47 -1.63 -18.58
N PRO A 184 4.05 -2.47 -19.54
CA PRO A 184 4.05 -2.07 -20.94
C PRO A 184 3.25 -0.79 -21.15
N ARG A 185 3.75 0.13 -21.96
CA ARG A 185 3.12 1.46 -22.12
C ARG A 185 1.68 1.41 -22.59
N ASP A 186 1.37 0.46 -23.49
CA ASP A 186 0.02 0.21 -24.01
C ASP A 186 -0.94 -0.41 -22.99
N LYS A 187 -0.45 -0.84 -21.82
CA LYS A 187 -1.22 -1.46 -20.72
C LYS A 187 -1.44 -0.53 -19.53
N SER A 188 -1.13 0.75 -19.66
CA SER A 188 -1.16 1.70 -18.52
C SER A 188 -2.56 2.19 -18.14
N ARG A 189 -3.58 1.88 -18.90
CA ARG A 189 -4.94 2.34 -18.65
C ARG A 189 -5.93 1.19 -18.53
N LYS A 190 -6.80 1.29 -17.53
CA LYS A 190 -7.99 0.45 -17.36
C LYS A 190 -9.11 1.01 -18.23
N ASN A 191 -9.90 0.13 -18.82
CA ASN A 191 -11.06 0.53 -19.62
C ASN A 191 -12.22 -0.46 -19.44
N PRO A 192 -12.81 -0.57 -18.22
CA PRO A 192 -13.93 -1.44 -17.98
C PRO A 192 -15.12 -1.02 -18.86
N GLN A 193 -15.86 -2.00 -19.37
CA GLN A 193 -16.99 -1.78 -20.27
C GLN A 193 -18.30 -2.21 -19.60
N ALA A 194 -19.39 -1.51 -19.93
CA ALA A 194 -20.71 -1.95 -19.51
C ALA A 194 -20.99 -3.36 -20.06
N GLY A 195 -21.34 -4.28 -19.18
CA GLY A 195 -21.55 -5.69 -19.51
C GLY A 195 -20.33 -6.60 -19.24
N ASP A 196 -19.19 -6.06 -18.83
CA ASP A 196 -18.07 -6.86 -18.35
C ASP A 196 -18.46 -7.63 -17.09
N TYR A 197 -18.00 -8.87 -16.98
CA TYR A 197 -18.15 -9.64 -15.75
C TYR A 197 -17.12 -9.25 -14.71
N ILE A 198 -17.55 -9.14 -13.45
CA ILE A 198 -16.64 -9.00 -12.30
C ILE A 198 -16.16 -10.38 -11.90
N VAL A 199 -14.86 -10.61 -12.00
CA VAL A 199 -14.23 -11.89 -11.68
C VAL A 199 -13.28 -11.72 -10.52
N ALA A 200 -13.55 -12.36 -9.39
CA ALA A 200 -12.64 -12.42 -8.25
C ALA A 200 -11.70 -13.60 -8.40
N ILE A 201 -10.39 -13.34 -8.36
CA ILE A 201 -9.34 -14.35 -8.47
C ILE A 201 -8.38 -14.26 -7.28
N GLY A 202 -7.90 -15.40 -6.81
CA GLY A 202 -6.97 -15.44 -5.67
C GLY A 202 -7.24 -16.62 -4.74
N GLY A 203 -6.80 -16.47 -3.51
CA GLY A 203 -7.01 -17.45 -2.45
C GLY A 203 -8.40 -17.34 -1.82
N ARG A 204 -8.66 -18.25 -0.86
CA ARG A 204 -9.88 -18.17 -0.05
C ARG A 204 -9.92 -16.87 0.72
N THR A 205 -11.03 -16.15 0.63
CA THR A 205 -11.26 -14.90 1.36
C THR A 205 -12.39 -15.08 2.39
N GLY A 206 -12.42 -14.20 3.37
CA GLY A 206 -13.45 -14.10 4.40
C GLY A 206 -13.84 -12.64 4.61
N ARG A 207 -13.87 -12.19 5.86
CA ARG A 207 -14.10 -10.79 6.22
C ARG A 207 -12.82 -9.96 6.26
N ASP A 208 -11.81 -10.42 5.57
CA ASP A 208 -10.49 -9.80 5.53
C ASP A 208 -10.56 -8.42 4.87
N GLY A 209 -9.85 -7.46 5.45
CA GLY A 209 -9.79 -6.10 4.94
C GLY A 209 -10.95 -5.18 5.30
N ILE A 210 -12.12 -5.67 5.72
CA ILE A 210 -13.31 -4.84 6.01
C ILE A 210 -13.01 -3.77 7.07
N HIS A 211 -12.24 -4.12 8.10
CA HIS A 211 -11.84 -3.20 9.16
C HIS A 211 -10.36 -2.82 9.10
N GLY A 212 -9.64 -3.21 8.05
CA GLY A 212 -8.19 -3.03 7.94
C GLY A 212 -7.76 -1.56 8.04
N ALA A 213 -8.42 -0.67 7.31
CA ALA A 213 -8.16 0.76 7.37
C ALA A 213 -8.46 1.36 8.75
N THR A 214 -9.54 0.95 9.39
CA THR A 214 -9.92 1.40 10.73
C THR A 214 -8.89 0.94 11.76
N PHE A 215 -8.49 -0.31 11.72
CA PHE A 215 -7.50 -0.88 12.62
C PHE A 215 -6.11 -0.23 12.45
N SER A 216 -5.66 -0.03 11.22
CA SER A 216 -4.38 0.62 10.92
C SER A 216 -4.31 2.08 11.37
N SER A 217 -5.47 2.71 11.61
CA SER A 217 -5.61 4.12 12.03
C SER A 217 -6.09 4.28 13.47
N ALA A 218 -6.41 3.20 14.17
CA ALA A 218 -6.83 3.24 15.57
C ALA A 218 -5.65 3.46 16.51
N GLU A 219 -5.89 4.04 17.66
CA GLU A 219 -4.90 4.15 18.73
C GLU A 219 -4.60 2.76 19.30
N LEU A 220 -3.32 2.40 19.42
CA LEU A 220 -2.89 1.16 20.04
C LEU A 220 -3.01 1.27 21.56
N THR A 221 -3.71 0.32 22.15
CA THR A 221 -3.85 0.19 23.62
C THR A 221 -3.28 -1.14 24.09
N SER A 222 -3.11 -1.32 25.40
CA SER A 222 -2.65 -2.58 25.97
C SER A 222 -3.60 -3.78 25.71
N GLU A 223 -4.84 -3.52 25.32
CA GLU A 223 -5.84 -4.53 24.99
C GLU A 223 -5.86 -4.87 23.47
N SER A 224 -5.17 -4.08 22.66
CA SER A 224 -5.15 -4.22 21.19
C SER A 224 -4.66 -5.59 20.75
N GLU A 225 -3.69 -6.20 21.44
CA GLU A 225 -3.21 -7.55 21.14
C GLU A 225 -4.34 -8.60 21.28
N THR A 226 -5.12 -8.50 22.36
CA THR A 226 -6.19 -9.46 22.64
C THR A 226 -7.38 -9.29 21.67
N ILE A 227 -7.69 -8.06 21.31
CA ILE A 227 -8.86 -7.72 20.47
C ILE A 227 -8.52 -7.90 18.98
N SER A 228 -7.32 -7.55 18.58
CA SER A 228 -6.96 -7.37 17.17
C SER A 228 -5.83 -8.27 16.68
N GLY A 229 -5.12 -8.98 17.55
CA GLY A 229 -4.05 -9.89 17.16
C GLY A 229 -4.52 -10.99 16.19
N GLY A 230 -5.74 -11.49 16.38
CA GLY A 230 -6.37 -12.44 15.46
C GLY A 230 -6.90 -11.82 14.14
N ALA A 231 -6.95 -10.50 14.05
CA ALA A 231 -7.38 -9.78 12.85
C ALA A 231 -6.20 -9.44 11.91
N VAL A 232 -4.96 -9.65 12.36
CA VAL A 232 -3.78 -9.50 11.50
C VAL A 232 -3.77 -10.62 10.48
N GLN A 233 -3.98 -10.27 9.23
CA GLN A 233 -3.97 -11.22 8.13
C GLN A 233 -2.56 -11.74 7.89
N ILE A 234 -2.46 -13.02 7.52
CA ILE A 234 -1.22 -13.61 7.03
C ILE A 234 -1.41 -13.89 5.55
N GLY A 235 -0.77 -13.09 4.69
CA GLY A 235 -0.83 -13.28 3.25
C GLY A 235 -0.23 -14.63 2.83
N ASN A 236 -0.83 -15.25 1.81
CA ASN A 236 -0.29 -16.46 1.21
C ASN A 236 0.52 -16.10 -0.05
N ALA A 237 1.81 -15.94 0.11
CA ALA A 237 2.72 -15.56 -0.98
C ALA A 237 2.71 -16.54 -2.17
N ILE A 238 2.52 -17.83 -1.92
CA ILE A 238 2.46 -18.84 -3.00
C ILE A 238 1.21 -18.62 -3.85
N THR A 239 0.06 -18.39 -3.23
CA THR A 239 -1.18 -18.07 -3.96
C THR A 239 -1.04 -16.79 -4.76
N GLU A 240 -0.44 -15.75 -4.18
CA GLU A 240 -0.20 -14.49 -4.87
C GLU A 240 0.79 -14.66 -6.03
N LYS A 241 1.83 -15.48 -5.87
CA LYS A 241 2.75 -15.81 -6.96
C LYS A 241 2.05 -16.53 -8.12
N MET A 242 1.20 -17.51 -7.82
CA MET A 242 0.40 -18.19 -8.85
C MET A 242 -0.53 -17.21 -9.57
N LEU A 243 -1.16 -16.32 -8.81
CA LEU A 243 -2.03 -15.27 -9.35
C LEU A 243 -1.24 -14.32 -10.28
N LEU A 244 -0.08 -13.86 -9.85
CA LEU A 244 0.80 -12.99 -10.65
C LEU A 244 1.12 -13.62 -12.00
N ASP A 245 1.50 -14.89 -12.01
CA ASP A 245 1.85 -15.59 -13.24
C ASP A 245 0.65 -15.69 -14.21
N VAL A 246 -0.54 -15.99 -13.69
CA VAL A 246 -1.78 -16.07 -14.49
C VAL A 246 -2.19 -14.69 -15.01
N VAL A 247 -2.18 -13.66 -14.16
CA VAL A 247 -2.61 -12.30 -14.51
C VAL A 247 -1.74 -11.72 -15.62
N LEU A 248 -0.42 -11.89 -15.54
CA LEU A 248 0.47 -11.36 -16.57
C LEU A 248 0.24 -12.04 -17.95
N VAL A 249 -0.01 -13.33 -17.96
CA VAL A 249 -0.37 -14.06 -19.20
C VAL A 249 -1.72 -13.61 -19.74
N ALA A 250 -2.72 -13.50 -18.87
CA ALA A 250 -4.07 -13.05 -19.24
C ALA A 250 -4.06 -11.60 -19.77
N ARG A 251 -3.27 -10.70 -19.16
CA ARG A 251 -3.02 -9.34 -19.64
C ARG A 251 -2.49 -9.35 -21.07
N ASP A 252 -1.43 -10.13 -21.32
CA ASP A 252 -0.76 -10.16 -22.62
C ASP A 252 -1.64 -10.77 -23.71
N GLN A 253 -2.59 -11.62 -23.32
CA GLN A 253 -3.62 -12.17 -24.23
C GLN A 253 -4.87 -11.28 -24.35
N GLY A 254 -4.96 -10.16 -23.60
CA GLY A 254 -6.10 -9.26 -23.64
C GLY A 254 -7.41 -9.85 -23.12
N LEU A 255 -7.33 -10.69 -22.08
CA LEU A 255 -8.51 -11.42 -21.56
C LEU A 255 -9.35 -10.60 -20.57
N TYR A 256 -8.92 -9.40 -20.20
CA TYR A 256 -9.68 -8.49 -19.33
C TYR A 256 -9.43 -7.02 -19.69
N ASN A 257 -10.34 -6.15 -19.32
CA ASN A 257 -10.34 -4.72 -19.62
C ASN A 257 -9.89 -3.85 -18.43
N ALA A 258 -9.97 -4.38 -17.22
CA ALA A 258 -9.57 -3.71 -15.99
C ALA A 258 -9.17 -4.74 -14.94
N ILE A 259 -8.35 -4.31 -14.00
CA ILE A 259 -7.95 -5.09 -12.82
C ILE A 259 -7.69 -4.13 -11.66
N THR A 260 -8.03 -4.53 -10.46
CA THR A 260 -7.60 -3.88 -9.21
C THR A 260 -7.36 -4.94 -8.15
N ASP A 261 -6.64 -4.60 -7.09
CA ASP A 261 -6.49 -5.50 -5.96
C ASP A 261 -7.66 -5.36 -4.97
N CYS A 262 -7.79 -6.33 -4.09
CA CYS A 262 -8.72 -6.28 -2.96
C CYS A 262 -7.94 -5.94 -1.70
N GLY A 263 -7.58 -4.68 -1.54
CA GLY A 263 -6.92 -4.13 -0.36
C GLY A 263 -7.90 -3.81 0.77
N ALA A 264 -7.68 -2.70 1.46
CA ALA A 264 -8.57 -2.22 2.51
C ALA A 264 -10.00 -1.98 1.98
N GLY A 265 -11.00 -2.48 2.72
CA GLY A 265 -12.41 -2.46 2.30
C GLY A 265 -12.82 -3.69 1.45
N GLY A 266 -11.87 -4.54 1.06
CA GLY A 266 -12.12 -5.81 0.37
C GLY A 266 -12.86 -5.63 -0.95
N PHE A 267 -13.79 -6.52 -1.25
CA PHE A 267 -14.55 -6.47 -2.50
C PHE A 267 -15.38 -5.20 -2.69
N SER A 268 -15.86 -4.58 -1.60
CA SER A 268 -16.66 -3.35 -1.73
C SER A 268 -15.84 -2.19 -2.29
N SER A 269 -14.59 -2.03 -1.85
CA SER A 269 -13.67 -1.04 -2.42
C SER A 269 -13.29 -1.39 -3.85
N ALA A 270 -12.85 -2.62 -4.10
CA ALA A 270 -12.39 -3.04 -5.42
C ALA A 270 -13.48 -2.90 -6.50
N VAL A 271 -14.72 -3.33 -6.19
CA VAL A 271 -15.86 -3.19 -7.12
C VAL A 271 -16.25 -1.72 -7.28
N GLY A 272 -16.25 -0.95 -6.17
CA GLY A 272 -16.56 0.48 -6.21
C GLY A 272 -15.57 1.28 -7.05
N GLU A 273 -14.27 1.01 -6.91
CA GLU A 273 -13.22 1.65 -7.71
C GLU A 273 -13.33 1.33 -9.19
N MET A 274 -13.54 0.06 -9.56
CA MET A 274 -13.70 -0.32 -10.95
C MET A 274 -15.02 0.19 -11.56
N GLY A 275 -16.06 0.29 -10.74
CA GLY A 275 -17.39 0.74 -11.15
C GLY A 275 -17.62 2.25 -11.04
N GLU A 276 -16.64 3.06 -10.64
CA GLU A 276 -16.80 4.48 -10.31
C GLU A 276 -17.53 5.27 -11.39
N HIS A 277 -17.25 5.00 -12.65
CA HIS A 277 -17.82 5.74 -13.78
C HIS A 277 -18.94 5.01 -14.55
N ILE A 278 -19.04 3.69 -14.41
CA ILE A 278 -19.98 2.87 -15.19
C ILE A 278 -21.00 2.13 -14.31
N GLY A 279 -20.84 2.19 -13.00
CA GLY A 279 -21.63 1.40 -12.06
C GLY A 279 -21.20 -0.06 -11.99
N ALA A 280 -21.74 -0.79 -11.00
CA ALA A 280 -21.59 -2.23 -10.85
C ALA A 280 -22.83 -2.82 -10.20
N GLU A 281 -23.21 -4.03 -10.62
CA GLU A 281 -24.30 -4.80 -10.03
C GLU A 281 -23.72 -6.08 -9.43
N VAL A 282 -24.00 -6.33 -8.16
CA VAL A 282 -23.54 -7.49 -7.40
C VAL A 282 -24.76 -8.12 -6.73
N SER A 283 -25.01 -9.39 -7.01
CA SER A 283 -26.14 -10.17 -6.45
C SER A 283 -25.68 -11.21 -5.43
#